data_c888f3d7a349b2f640b3523bd57dec82
#
_entry.id   c888f3d7a349b2f640b3523bd57dec82
#
_cell.length_a   1.000
_cell.length_b   1.000
_cell.length_c   1.000
_cell.angle_alpha   90.00
_cell.angle_beta   90.00
_cell.angle_gamma   90.00
#
_symmetry.space_group_name_H-M   'P 1'
#
loop_
_entity.id
_entity.type
_entity.pdbx_description
1 polymer ?
#
loop_
_entity_poly.entity_id
_entity_poly.type
_entity_poly.pdbx_seq_one_letter_code
_entity_poly.pdbx_strand_id
1 'polypeptide(L)'
;MAEQEFEDFLKCGRLEYGFLRLSCDTCKQERLLAFSCKRHGFCPSCGARRMAESAALLVDEVLPQRAMRQWVLSVPYQLRFLFANQPKVMSQVLGIMYRAITTYITQQAGYTKVSSNTGAVTFIQRFGGAVNLNVHFHMLFLDGVFVGNTFKESYAPSTESIDKLTHTIATRIGAYLERQGLLERDVENSYLTAPSTPDEDDPLSHMLGSSTTYRVAYGSQQGRKVFTLQTLPPDTIEEPRKTSYA
;
A
#
# COMPACT_ATOMS: atom_id res chain seq x y z
N MET A 1 -0.48 24.79 -6.40
CA MET A 1 0.32 23.53 -6.40
C MET A 1 -0.28 22.50 -7.37
N ALA A 2 -1.54 22.10 -7.24
CA ALA A 2 -2.18 21.12 -8.14
C ALA A 2 -2.24 21.59 -9.62
N GLU A 3 -2.52 22.86 -9.86
CA GLU A 3 -2.56 23.45 -11.21
C GLU A 3 -1.20 23.33 -11.92
N GLN A 4 -0.11 23.68 -11.23
CA GLN A 4 1.25 23.56 -11.77
C GLN A 4 1.63 22.10 -12.07
N GLU A 5 1.22 21.15 -11.24
CA GLU A 5 1.47 19.73 -11.49
C GLU A 5 0.71 19.22 -12.72
N PHE A 6 -0.50 19.73 -12.93
CA PHE A 6 -1.29 19.42 -14.12
C PHE A 6 -0.69 20.00 -15.39
N GLU A 7 -0.23 21.26 -15.35
CA GLU A 7 0.48 21.87 -16.47
C GLU A 7 1.77 21.13 -16.84
N ASP A 8 2.56 20.74 -15.83
CA ASP A 8 3.78 19.95 -16.03
C ASP A 8 3.46 18.59 -16.68
N PHE A 9 2.34 17.96 -16.25
CA PHE A 9 1.88 16.71 -16.84
C PHE A 9 1.51 16.87 -18.31
N LEU A 10 0.80 17.92 -18.69
CA LEU A 10 0.41 18.19 -20.08
C LEU A 10 1.60 18.38 -21.02
N LYS A 11 2.75 18.79 -20.49
CA LYS A 11 4.02 18.99 -21.22
C LYS A 11 4.89 17.72 -21.25
N CYS A 12 4.56 16.72 -20.42
CA CYS A 12 5.39 15.54 -20.22
C CYS A 12 5.51 14.68 -21.48
N GLY A 13 6.75 14.38 -21.89
CA GLY A 13 7.02 13.50 -23.02
C GLY A 13 6.78 14.14 -24.39
N ARG A 14 6.52 15.43 -24.46
CA ARG A 14 6.30 16.17 -25.71
C ARG A 14 7.57 16.90 -26.13
N LEU A 15 8.06 16.61 -27.33
CA LEU A 15 9.32 17.18 -27.86
C LEU A 15 9.29 18.72 -27.97
N GLU A 16 8.10 19.30 -28.14
CA GLU A 16 7.88 20.75 -28.24
C GLU A 16 8.32 21.51 -26.99
N TYR A 17 8.32 20.83 -25.83
CA TYR A 17 8.70 21.41 -24.52
C TYR A 17 10.12 21.06 -24.09
N GLY A 18 10.91 20.54 -25.04
CA GLY A 18 12.33 20.25 -24.84
C GLY A 18 12.65 18.76 -24.86
N PHE A 19 13.87 18.48 -25.28
CA PHE A 19 14.39 17.12 -25.43
C PHE A 19 15.91 17.10 -25.34
N LEU A 20 16.44 15.91 -25.09
CA LEU A 20 17.84 15.57 -25.29
C LEU A 20 18.02 14.91 -26.66
N ARG A 21 19.05 15.30 -27.38
CA ARG A 21 19.50 14.62 -28.59
C ARG A 21 20.67 13.71 -28.20
N LEU A 22 20.44 12.41 -28.33
CA LEU A 22 21.45 11.39 -28.08
C LEU A 22 22.02 10.94 -29.42
N SER A 23 23.33 10.96 -29.57
CA SER A 23 24.02 10.46 -30.75
C SER A 23 24.97 9.34 -30.35
N CYS A 24 24.96 8.25 -31.11
CA CYS A 24 25.90 7.15 -30.89
C CYS A 24 27.23 7.51 -31.60
N ASP A 25 28.32 7.51 -30.86
CA ASP A 25 29.64 7.84 -31.42
C ASP A 25 30.14 6.83 -32.46
N THR A 26 29.68 5.59 -32.38
CA THR A 26 30.10 4.52 -33.28
C THR A 26 29.28 4.45 -34.55
N CYS A 27 27.94 4.39 -34.46
CA CYS A 27 27.06 4.20 -35.63
C CYS A 27 26.36 5.49 -36.07
N LYS A 28 26.59 6.63 -35.39
CA LYS A 28 26.01 7.95 -35.66
C LYS A 28 24.49 7.99 -35.67
N GLN A 29 23.82 6.92 -35.19
CA GLN A 29 22.38 6.96 -34.98
C GLN A 29 22.01 7.97 -33.90
N GLU A 30 20.94 8.71 -34.17
CA GLU A 30 20.44 9.72 -33.25
C GLU A 30 19.06 9.32 -32.70
N ARG A 31 18.84 9.69 -31.42
CA ARG A 31 17.52 9.58 -30.77
C ARG A 31 17.19 10.87 -30.05
N LEU A 32 15.94 11.28 -30.20
CA LEU A 32 15.39 12.37 -29.39
C LEU A 32 14.67 11.78 -28.15
N LEU A 33 15.01 12.30 -27.00
CA LEU A 33 14.39 11.94 -25.72
C LEU A 33 13.72 13.17 -25.12
N ALA A 34 12.39 13.23 -25.19
CA ALA A 34 11.61 14.31 -24.62
C ALA A 34 11.78 14.37 -23.09
N PHE A 35 11.77 15.57 -22.54
CA PHE A 35 11.83 15.75 -21.09
C PHE A 35 10.57 15.23 -20.41
N SER A 36 10.74 14.69 -19.20
CA SER A 36 9.67 14.18 -18.37
C SER A 36 9.40 15.11 -17.20
N CYS A 37 8.14 15.23 -16.78
CA CYS A 37 7.73 16.09 -15.68
C CYS A 37 8.19 15.60 -14.29
N LYS A 38 8.58 14.35 -14.17
CA LYS A 38 8.97 13.67 -12.90
C LYS A 38 7.90 13.75 -11.80
N ARG A 39 6.64 14.04 -12.16
CA ARG A 39 5.48 14.10 -11.21
C ARG A 39 4.91 12.69 -11.01
N HIS A 40 5.63 11.88 -10.25
CA HIS A 40 5.36 10.43 -10.10
C HIS A 40 3.99 10.11 -9.48
N GLY A 41 3.43 11.00 -8.68
CA GLY A 41 2.11 10.83 -8.08
C GLY A 41 0.95 11.24 -8.99
N PHE A 42 1.22 12.00 -10.06
CA PHE A 42 0.22 12.57 -10.94
C PHE A 42 0.33 12.07 -12.38
N CYS A 43 1.53 12.02 -12.93
CA CYS A 43 1.76 11.60 -14.31
C CYS A 43 1.85 10.07 -14.42
N PRO A 44 0.94 9.39 -15.14
CA PRO A 44 0.96 7.93 -15.28
C PRO A 44 2.26 7.38 -15.88
N SER A 45 2.81 8.07 -16.90
CA SER A 45 4.05 7.65 -17.56
C SER A 45 5.27 7.74 -16.65
N CYS A 46 5.39 8.83 -15.87
CA CYS A 46 6.47 8.98 -14.91
C CYS A 46 6.30 8.05 -13.72
N GLY A 47 5.06 7.81 -13.26
CA GLY A 47 4.72 6.85 -12.24
C GLY A 47 5.07 5.43 -12.63
N ALA A 48 4.65 4.99 -13.82
CA ALA A 48 4.94 3.65 -14.33
C ALA A 48 6.45 3.39 -14.48
N ARG A 49 7.21 4.37 -14.98
CA ARG A 49 8.68 4.27 -15.08
C ARG A 49 9.31 4.08 -13.71
N ARG A 50 8.92 4.90 -12.73
CA ARG A 50 9.43 4.77 -11.36
C ARG A 50 9.07 3.43 -10.73
N MET A 51 7.86 2.94 -10.97
CA MET A 51 7.44 1.62 -10.48
C MET A 51 8.29 0.51 -11.09
N ALA A 52 8.57 0.56 -12.40
CA ALA A 52 9.43 -0.41 -13.09
C ALA A 52 10.87 -0.35 -12.57
N GLU A 53 11.45 0.84 -12.41
CA GLU A 53 12.80 1.03 -11.85
C GLU A 53 12.88 0.52 -10.40
N SER A 54 11.87 0.79 -9.58
CA SER A 54 11.81 0.28 -8.20
C SER A 54 11.65 -1.23 -8.15
N ALA A 55 10.85 -1.81 -9.05
CA ALA A 55 10.69 -3.26 -9.13
C ALA A 55 12.00 -3.95 -9.56
N ALA A 56 12.70 -3.39 -10.57
CA ALA A 56 14.00 -3.90 -11.00
C ALA A 56 15.01 -3.84 -9.84
N LEU A 57 15.15 -2.70 -9.15
CA LEU A 57 16.04 -2.56 -8.00
C LEU A 57 15.72 -3.59 -6.90
N LEU A 58 14.44 -3.81 -6.60
CA LEU A 58 14.04 -4.78 -5.59
C LEU A 58 14.42 -6.21 -6.00
N VAL A 59 14.17 -6.58 -7.26
CA VAL A 59 14.42 -7.95 -7.76
C VAL A 59 15.90 -8.21 -7.97
N ASP A 60 16.63 -7.24 -8.50
CA ASP A 60 18.02 -7.45 -8.93
C ASP A 60 19.03 -7.26 -7.78
N GLU A 61 18.72 -6.38 -6.82
CA GLU A 61 19.71 -5.97 -5.81
C GLU A 61 19.28 -6.20 -4.36
N VAL A 62 17.98 -6.15 -4.04
CA VAL A 62 17.51 -6.15 -2.64
C VAL A 62 16.98 -7.50 -2.21
N LEU A 63 16.17 -8.15 -3.03
CA LEU A 63 15.52 -9.41 -2.67
C LEU A 63 16.45 -10.59 -2.99
N PRO A 64 16.79 -11.42 -1.99
CA PRO A 64 17.56 -12.63 -2.27
C PRO A 64 16.71 -13.62 -3.07
N GLN A 65 17.33 -14.41 -3.93
CA GLN A 65 16.68 -15.50 -4.68
C GLN A 65 16.34 -16.67 -3.74
N ARG A 66 15.36 -16.46 -2.86
CA ARG A 66 14.85 -17.42 -1.88
C ARG A 66 13.35 -17.42 -1.87
N ALA A 67 12.76 -18.45 -1.28
CA ALA A 67 11.31 -18.52 -1.11
C ALA A 67 10.78 -17.29 -0.38
N MET A 68 9.73 -16.71 -0.91
CA MET A 68 9.07 -15.53 -0.35
C MET A 68 7.57 -15.75 -0.23
N ARG A 69 6.97 -15.14 0.77
CA ARG A 69 5.52 -15.19 1.02
C ARG A 69 4.95 -13.78 1.15
N GLN A 70 3.89 -13.55 0.41
CA GLN A 70 3.13 -12.30 0.56
C GLN A 70 2.10 -12.43 1.69
N TRP A 71 2.14 -11.47 2.60
CA TRP A 71 1.14 -11.26 3.63
C TRP A 71 0.35 -10.00 3.30
N VAL A 72 -0.96 -10.13 3.23
CA VAL A 72 -1.84 -8.97 3.00
C VAL A 72 -2.62 -8.72 4.28
N LEU A 73 -2.37 -7.56 4.88
CA LEU A 73 -3.03 -7.16 6.13
C LEU A 73 -3.95 -5.98 5.85
N SER A 74 -5.23 -6.22 5.98
CA SER A 74 -6.26 -5.18 5.91
C SER A 74 -6.55 -4.64 7.31
N VAL A 75 -6.84 -3.33 7.37
CA VAL A 75 -7.24 -2.69 8.63
C VAL A 75 -8.76 -2.60 8.73
N PRO A 76 -9.32 -2.75 9.93
CA PRO A 76 -10.73 -2.49 10.17
C PRO A 76 -11.15 -1.12 9.67
N TYR A 77 -12.38 -1.03 9.18
CA TYR A 77 -12.92 0.19 8.58
C TYR A 77 -12.75 1.42 9.48
N GLN A 78 -13.00 1.26 10.77
CA GLN A 78 -12.92 2.33 11.77
C GLN A 78 -11.51 2.94 11.90
N LEU A 79 -10.47 2.16 11.64
CA LEU A 79 -9.07 2.59 11.75
C LEU A 79 -8.52 3.21 10.45
N ARG A 80 -9.23 3.09 9.33
CA ARG A 80 -8.72 3.55 8.03
C ARG A 80 -8.48 5.06 8.00
N PHE A 81 -9.44 5.83 8.50
CA PHE A 81 -9.32 7.28 8.59
C PHE A 81 -8.19 7.69 9.54
N LEU A 82 -8.13 7.09 10.73
CA LEU A 82 -7.07 7.35 11.70
C LEU A 82 -5.68 7.13 11.09
N PHE A 83 -5.47 6.02 10.40
CA PHE A 83 -4.16 5.71 9.82
C PHE A 83 -3.82 6.57 8.61
N ALA A 84 -4.79 6.99 7.84
CA ALA A 84 -4.58 7.91 6.73
C ALA A 84 -4.18 9.32 7.21
N ASN A 85 -4.83 9.78 8.29
CA ASN A 85 -4.62 11.11 8.86
C ASN A 85 -3.41 11.17 9.81
N GLN A 86 -3.04 10.04 10.43
CA GLN A 86 -1.91 9.96 11.38
C GLN A 86 -0.83 8.99 10.89
N PRO A 87 0.06 9.40 9.96
CA PRO A 87 1.10 8.52 9.40
C PRO A 87 2.06 7.94 10.45
N LYS A 88 2.30 8.65 11.56
CA LYS A 88 3.14 8.17 12.66
C LYS A 88 2.51 6.97 13.37
N VAL A 89 1.20 7.03 13.62
CA VAL A 89 0.42 5.93 14.22
C VAL A 89 0.43 4.72 13.27
N MET A 90 0.16 4.95 12.00
CA MET A 90 0.22 3.90 10.97
C MET A 90 1.59 3.21 10.91
N SER A 91 2.67 3.98 10.98
CA SER A 91 4.04 3.44 10.97
C SER A 91 4.33 2.56 12.19
N GLN A 92 3.87 2.95 13.38
CA GLN A 92 4.01 2.14 14.60
C GLN A 92 3.21 0.84 14.53
N VAL A 93 1.99 0.92 14.01
CA VAL A 93 1.13 -0.25 13.78
C VAL A 93 1.79 -1.21 12.79
N LEU A 94 2.34 -0.70 11.68
CA LEU A 94 3.11 -1.50 10.74
C LEU A 94 4.30 -2.19 11.41
N GLY A 95 5.02 -1.49 12.30
CA GLY A 95 6.08 -2.08 13.11
C GLY A 95 5.61 -3.20 14.05
N ILE A 96 4.39 -3.10 14.60
CA ILE A 96 3.80 -4.17 15.42
C ILE A 96 3.52 -5.40 14.56
N MET A 97 2.90 -5.21 13.38
CA MET A 97 2.62 -6.28 12.41
C MET A 97 3.91 -6.99 11.97
N TYR A 98 4.91 -6.21 11.55
CA TYR A 98 6.20 -6.73 11.13
C TYR A 98 6.84 -7.61 12.21
N ARG A 99 6.92 -7.12 13.45
CA ARG A 99 7.51 -7.88 14.57
C ARG A 99 6.73 -9.15 14.92
N ALA A 100 5.42 -9.14 14.78
CA ALA A 100 4.60 -10.32 15.04
C ALA A 100 4.84 -11.40 13.98
N ILE A 101 4.82 -11.04 12.69
CA ILE A 101 5.06 -11.96 11.58
C ILE A 101 6.52 -12.47 11.63
N THR A 102 7.51 -11.60 11.86
CA THR A 102 8.90 -11.99 12.05
C THR A 102 9.05 -13.04 13.15
N THR A 103 8.39 -12.83 14.29
CA THR A 103 8.43 -13.80 15.42
C THR A 103 7.84 -15.13 14.99
N TYR A 104 6.69 -15.10 14.31
CA TYR A 104 6.02 -16.28 13.81
C TYR A 104 6.92 -17.09 12.86
N ILE A 105 7.46 -16.45 11.81
CA ILE A 105 8.32 -17.11 10.82
C ILE A 105 9.56 -17.72 11.50
N THR A 106 10.20 -16.98 12.40
CA THR A 106 11.38 -17.43 13.12
C THR A 106 11.10 -18.69 13.96
N GLN A 107 9.96 -18.70 14.67
CA GLN A 107 9.52 -19.86 15.48
C GLN A 107 9.15 -21.07 14.62
N GLN A 108 8.47 -20.85 13.47
CA GLN A 108 8.12 -21.91 12.54
C GLN A 108 9.37 -22.56 11.89
N ALA A 109 10.43 -21.80 11.69
CA ALA A 109 11.71 -22.32 11.24
C ALA A 109 12.51 -23.03 12.35
N GLY A 110 12.03 -23.04 13.61
CA GLY A 110 12.69 -23.67 14.75
C GLY A 110 13.80 -22.85 15.39
N TYR A 111 13.83 -21.52 15.14
CA TYR A 111 14.88 -20.63 15.61
C TYR A 111 14.34 -19.49 16.50
N THR A 112 15.25 -18.68 17.00
CA THR A 112 14.95 -17.47 17.76
C THR A 112 15.41 -16.22 17.00
N LYS A 113 14.91 -15.03 17.39
CA LYS A 113 15.36 -13.76 16.81
C LYS A 113 16.82 -13.41 17.07
N VAL A 114 17.44 -14.06 18.05
CA VAL A 114 18.86 -13.87 18.37
C VAL A 114 19.74 -14.74 17.47
N SER A 115 19.25 -15.91 17.11
CA SER A 115 20.01 -16.90 16.33
C SER A 115 19.75 -16.84 14.83
N SER A 116 18.81 -16.02 14.37
CA SER A 116 18.43 -15.99 12.96
C SER A 116 17.89 -14.62 12.52
N ASN A 117 17.96 -14.37 11.23
CA ASN A 117 17.48 -13.14 10.61
C ASN A 117 16.45 -13.45 9.52
N THR A 118 15.42 -12.62 9.43
CA THR A 118 14.47 -12.59 8.33
C THR A 118 14.20 -11.15 7.95
N GLY A 119 13.54 -10.92 6.82
CA GLY A 119 13.25 -9.58 6.35
C GLY A 119 12.00 -9.51 5.49
N ALA A 120 11.52 -8.30 5.28
CA ALA A 120 10.41 -8.04 4.39
C ALA A 120 10.51 -6.70 3.70
N VAL A 121 9.90 -6.62 2.52
CA VAL A 121 9.56 -5.35 1.86
C VAL A 121 8.07 -5.13 2.02
N THR A 122 7.68 -3.91 2.39
CA THR A 122 6.27 -3.56 2.61
C THR A 122 5.83 -2.46 1.68
N PHE A 123 4.72 -2.70 1.00
CA PHE A 123 4.01 -1.70 0.21
C PHE A 123 2.75 -1.27 0.96
N ILE A 124 2.64 0.03 1.21
CA ILE A 124 1.46 0.63 1.85
C ILE A 124 0.51 1.08 0.77
N GLN A 125 -0.61 0.39 0.62
CA GLN A 125 -1.67 0.81 -0.27
C GLN A 125 -2.76 1.52 0.53
N ARG A 126 -3.05 2.77 0.17
CA ARG A 126 -4.02 3.60 0.90
C ARG A 126 -5.41 3.55 0.30
N PHE A 127 -5.51 3.32 -1.00
CA PHE A 127 -6.77 3.38 -1.74
C PHE A 127 -7.08 2.05 -2.42
N GLY A 128 -8.37 1.74 -2.49
CA GLY A 128 -8.88 0.64 -3.29
C GLY A 128 -9.06 1.02 -4.76
N GLY A 129 -9.62 0.12 -5.55
CA GLY A 129 -9.78 0.28 -7.01
C GLY A 129 -10.66 1.47 -7.45
N ALA A 130 -11.50 2.01 -6.58
CA ALA A 130 -12.34 3.18 -6.82
C ALA A 130 -11.85 4.44 -6.08
N VAL A 131 -10.56 4.51 -5.77
CA VAL A 131 -9.96 5.62 -5.01
C VAL A 131 -10.59 5.78 -3.60
N ASN A 132 -11.35 4.80 -3.15
CA ASN A 132 -11.88 4.76 -1.79
C ASN A 132 -10.76 4.44 -0.80
N LEU A 133 -10.82 5.06 0.36
CA LEU A 133 -9.83 4.84 1.42
C LEU A 133 -9.92 3.40 1.94
N ASN A 134 -8.89 2.63 1.64
CA ASN A 134 -8.77 1.24 2.04
C ASN A 134 -7.31 0.93 2.37
N VAL A 135 -6.89 1.38 3.55
CA VAL A 135 -5.50 1.17 4.01
C VAL A 135 -5.26 -0.31 4.24
N HIS A 136 -4.28 -0.84 3.52
CA HIS A 136 -3.80 -2.20 3.71
C HIS A 136 -2.31 -2.30 3.34
N PHE A 137 -1.67 -3.35 3.83
CA PHE A 137 -0.25 -3.56 3.70
C PHE A 137 0.02 -4.84 2.92
N HIS A 138 0.77 -4.74 1.84
CA HIS A 138 1.32 -5.88 1.14
C HIS A 138 2.75 -6.07 1.61
N MET A 139 2.98 -7.09 2.43
CA MET A 139 4.28 -7.38 3.03
C MET A 139 4.86 -8.63 2.38
N LEU A 140 5.95 -8.49 1.65
CA LEU A 140 6.67 -9.59 1.02
C LEU A 140 7.79 -10.03 1.96
N PHE A 141 7.56 -11.07 2.73
CA PHE A 141 8.51 -11.66 3.67
C PHE A 141 9.32 -12.78 3.00
N LEU A 142 10.55 -12.95 3.46
CA LEU A 142 11.25 -14.22 3.26
C LEU A 142 10.43 -15.35 3.91
N ASP A 143 10.21 -16.45 3.19
CA ASP A 143 9.50 -17.61 3.70
C ASP A 143 10.42 -18.55 4.50
N GLY A 144 11.18 -17.94 5.40
CA GLY A 144 12.17 -18.59 6.22
C GLY A 144 13.12 -17.60 6.89
N VAL A 145 14.23 -18.11 7.39
CA VAL A 145 15.23 -17.36 8.13
C VAL A 145 16.64 -17.68 7.65
N PHE A 146 17.54 -16.73 7.77
CA PHE A 146 18.97 -16.94 7.64
C PHE A 146 19.58 -17.25 9.01
N VAL A 147 20.35 -18.35 9.07
CA VAL A 147 21.20 -18.71 10.20
C VAL A 147 22.65 -18.67 9.68
N GLY A 148 23.37 -17.62 10.02
CA GLY A 148 24.59 -17.25 9.31
C GLY A 148 24.29 -17.05 7.81
N ASN A 149 24.97 -17.78 6.94
CA ASN A 149 24.78 -17.72 5.50
C ASN A 149 23.81 -18.79 4.94
N THR A 150 23.23 -19.63 5.81
CA THR A 150 22.34 -20.70 5.38
C THR A 150 20.89 -20.28 5.52
N PHE A 151 20.13 -20.41 4.44
CA PHE A 151 18.68 -20.17 4.47
C PHE A 151 17.95 -21.44 4.96
N LYS A 152 17.04 -21.27 5.91
CA LYS A 152 16.15 -22.29 6.45
C LYS A 152 14.72 -21.89 6.17
N GLU A 153 14.01 -22.68 5.37
CA GLU A 153 12.62 -22.43 5.02
C GLU A 153 11.71 -22.61 6.23
N SER A 154 10.63 -21.82 6.30
CA SER A 154 9.54 -22.00 7.26
C SER A 154 8.42 -22.83 6.62
N TYR A 155 7.61 -23.46 7.49
CA TYR A 155 6.42 -24.15 7.02
C TYR A 155 5.29 -23.16 6.68
N ALA A 156 4.45 -23.55 5.71
CA ALA A 156 3.25 -22.79 5.39
C ALA A 156 2.34 -22.67 6.62
N PRO A 157 1.79 -21.47 6.93
CA PRO A 157 0.92 -21.28 8.08
C PRO A 157 -0.39 -22.05 7.88
N SER A 158 -0.84 -22.73 8.94
CA SER A 158 -2.19 -23.25 9.00
C SER A 158 -3.20 -22.14 9.27
N THR A 159 -4.49 -22.35 8.97
CA THR A 159 -5.57 -21.41 9.29
C THR A 159 -5.56 -21.04 10.77
N GLU A 160 -5.41 -22.03 11.66
CA GLU A 160 -5.34 -21.81 13.11
C GLU A 160 -4.14 -20.92 13.51
N SER A 161 -3.00 -21.09 12.85
CA SER A 161 -1.82 -20.25 13.09
C SER A 161 -2.05 -18.83 12.64
N ILE A 162 -2.73 -18.63 11.51
CA ILE A 162 -3.11 -17.30 10.99
C ILE A 162 -4.08 -16.62 11.97
N ASP A 163 -5.07 -17.33 12.48
CA ASP A 163 -6.04 -16.79 13.45
C ASP A 163 -5.34 -16.34 14.74
N LYS A 164 -4.46 -17.18 15.30
CA LYS A 164 -3.65 -16.84 16.49
C LYS A 164 -2.76 -15.63 16.25
N LEU A 165 -2.12 -15.56 15.09
CA LEU A 165 -1.27 -14.43 14.70
C LEU A 165 -2.09 -13.15 14.55
N THR A 166 -3.24 -13.22 13.88
CA THR A 166 -4.16 -12.10 13.70
C THR A 166 -4.67 -11.58 15.04
N HIS A 167 -5.08 -12.47 15.95
CA HIS A 167 -5.49 -12.10 17.31
C HIS A 167 -4.34 -11.42 18.08
N THR A 168 -3.13 -11.95 17.98
CA THR A 168 -1.93 -11.36 18.61
C THR A 168 -1.65 -9.96 18.07
N ILE A 169 -1.75 -9.76 16.76
CA ILE A 169 -1.56 -8.46 16.11
C ILE A 169 -2.63 -7.48 16.57
N ALA A 170 -3.91 -7.88 16.52
CA ALA A 170 -5.04 -7.05 16.94
C ALA A 170 -4.92 -6.60 18.39
N THR A 171 -4.59 -7.52 19.31
CA THR A 171 -4.39 -7.24 20.73
C THR A 171 -3.25 -6.23 20.96
N ARG A 172 -2.13 -6.39 20.26
CA ARG A 172 -0.98 -5.48 20.39
C ARG A 172 -1.28 -4.10 19.81
N ILE A 173 -2.02 -4.03 18.69
CA ILE A 173 -2.47 -2.76 18.11
C ILE A 173 -3.43 -2.07 19.06
N GLY A 174 -4.44 -2.77 19.60
CA GLY A 174 -5.36 -2.22 20.58
C GLY A 174 -4.64 -1.63 21.79
N ALA A 175 -3.76 -2.40 22.43
CA ALA A 175 -2.95 -1.93 23.56
C ALA A 175 -2.03 -0.75 23.21
N TYR A 176 -1.55 -0.66 21.98
CA TYR A 176 -0.80 0.52 21.52
C TYR A 176 -1.71 1.74 21.40
N LEU A 177 -2.87 1.61 20.75
CA LEU A 177 -3.82 2.72 20.55
C LEU A 177 -4.37 3.23 21.89
N GLU A 178 -4.65 2.33 22.86
CA GLU A 178 -5.05 2.69 24.22
C GLU A 178 -3.99 3.54 24.92
N ARG A 179 -2.72 3.11 24.88
CA ARG A 179 -1.61 3.89 25.46
C ARG A 179 -1.38 5.25 24.81
N GLN A 180 -1.80 5.41 23.56
CA GLN A 180 -1.75 6.69 22.87
C GLN A 180 -2.99 7.57 23.12
N GLY A 181 -3.97 7.07 23.91
CA GLY A 181 -5.23 7.76 24.12
C GLY A 181 -6.11 7.84 22.88
N LEU A 182 -5.89 6.96 21.90
CA LEU A 182 -6.63 6.92 20.62
C LEU A 182 -7.78 5.90 20.64
N LEU A 183 -7.78 5.02 21.62
CA LEU A 183 -8.80 4.00 21.84
C LEU A 183 -9.14 3.94 23.33
N GLU A 184 -10.41 4.05 23.63
CA GLU A 184 -10.96 3.77 24.96
C GLU A 184 -11.71 2.44 24.92
N ARG A 185 -11.47 1.60 25.91
CA ARG A 185 -12.16 0.33 26.07
C ARG A 185 -13.04 0.39 27.30
N ASP A 186 -14.33 0.24 27.10
CA ASP A 186 -15.30 -0.02 28.15
C ASP A 186 -15.58 -1.52 28.25
N VAL A 187 -16.30 -1.95 29.29
CA VAL A 187 -16.59 -3.36 29.58
C VAL A 187 -17.29 -4.07 28.41
N GLU A 188 -18.08 -3.35 27.63
CA GLU A 188 -18.86 -3.90 26.52
C GLU A 188 -18.37 -3.46 25.14
N ASN A 189 -17.63 -2.34 25.03
CA ASN A 189 -17.28 -1.73 23.72
C ASN A 189 -15.90 -1.09 23.72
N SER A 190 -15.38 -0.86 22.52
CA SER A 190 -14.17 -0.09 22.29
C SER A 190 -14.47 1.11 21.39
N TYR A 191 -14.09 2.29 21.81
CA TYR A 191 -14.35 3.54 21.10
C TYR A 191 -13.05 4.22 20.69
N LEU A 192 -13.01 4.76 19.47
CA LEU A 192 -11.93 5.64 19.06
C LEU A 192 -12.17 7.03 19.66
N THR A 193 -11.21 7.51 20.44
CA THR A 193 -11.22 8.86 21.03
C THR A 193 -10.74 9.93 20.07
N ALA A 194 -9.96 9.54 19.05
CA ALA A 194 -9.60 10.45 17.97
C ALA A 194 -10.85 10.78 17.13
N PRO A 195 -10.97 12.00 16.60
CA PRO A 195 -12.09 12.34 15.71
C PRO A 195 -12.13 11.33 14.58
N SER A 196 -13.12 10.44 14.63
CA SER A 196 -13.46 9.54 13.54
C SER A 196 -14.26 10.25 12.45
N THR A 197 -14.67 11.49 12.74
CA THR A 197 -15.34 12.41 11.82
C THR A 197 -14.31 13.35 11.21
N PRO A 198 -14.40 13.58 9.90
CA PRO A 198 -13.59 14.59 9.22
C PRO A 198 -13.82 15.96 9.88
N ASP A 199 -12.75 16.72 10.03
CA ASP A 199 -12.84 18.14 10.30
C ASP A 199 -13.41 18.79 9.02
N GLU A 200 -14.60 19.40 9.13
CA GLU A 200 -15.27 20.02 7.98
C GLU A 200 -14.50 21.25 7.47
N ASP A 201 -13.69 21.85 8.32
CA ASP A 201 -12.88 23.03 7.97
C ASP A 201 -11.54 22.63 7.30
N ASP A 202 -11.09 21.37 7.41
CA ASP A 202 -9.91 20.86 6.70
C ASP A 202 -10.29 20.10 5.42
N PRO A 203 -10.00 20.66 4.22
CA PRO A 203 -10.35 20.05 2.96
C PRO A 203 -9.78 18.61 2.77
N LEU A 204 -8.59 18.34 3.28
CA LEU A 204 -7.98 17.01 3.17
C LEU A 204 -8.70 16.01 4.07
N SER A 205 -9.00 16.40 5.30
CA SER A 205 -9.77 15.60 6.26
C SER A 205 -11.14 15.25 5.71
N HIS A 206 -11.84 16.25 5.12
CA HIS A 206 -13.14 16.06 4.48
C HIS A 206 -13.07 15.08 3.29
N MET A 207 -12.04 15.20 2.43
CA MET A 207 -11.82 14.26 1.32
C MET A 207 -11.56 12.84 1.81
N LEU A 208 -10.72 12.66 2.83
CA LEU A 208 -10.41 11.36 3.42
C LEU A 208 -11.64 10.71 4.05
N GLY A 209 -12.46 11.47 4.77
CA GLY A 209 -13.70 11.00 5.37
C GLY A 209 -14.73 10.58 4.31
N SER A 210 -14.92 11.40 3.28
CA SER A 210 -15.79 11.07 2.15
C SER A 210 -15.32 9.83 1.41
N SER A 211 -14.00 9.70 1.17
CA SER A 211 -13.40 8.51 0.55
C SER A 211 -13.60 7.25 1.41
N THR A 212 -13.51 7.36 2.73
CA THR A 212 -13.76 6.25 3.65
C THR A 212 -15.20 5.77 3.57
N THR A 213 -16.17 6.69 3.46
CA THR A 213 -17.60 6.38 3.40
C THR A 213 -18.11 6.09 1.98
N TYR A 214 -17.22 6.06 0.98
CA TYR A 214 -17.58 5.90 -0.44
C TYR A 214 -18.54 6.99 -0.93
N ARG A 215 -18.25 8.24 -0.59
CA ARG A 215 -19.05 9.39 -0.99
C ARG A 215 -18.23 10.39 -1.79
N VAL A 216 -18.93 11.16 -2.61
CA VAL A 216 -18.34 12.29 -3.34
C VAL A 216 -18.08 13.42 -2.33
N ALA A 217 -16.81 13.88 -2.25
CA ALA A 217 -16.40 14.89 -1.27
C ALA A 217 -16.90 16.31 -1.64
N TYR A 218 -16.83 16.68 -2.91
CA TYR A 218 -17.09 18.04 -3.39
C TYR A 218 -17.86 18.06 -4.70
N GLY A 219 -18.44 19.22 -5.02
CA GLY A 219 -19.15 19.49 -6.26
C GLY A 219 -20.63 19.23 -6.19
N SER A 220 -21.33 19.33 -7.33
CA SER A 220 -22.79 19.21 -7.43
C SER A 220 -23.35 17.85 -6.99
N GLN A 221 -22.49 16.87 -6.83
CA GLN A 221 -22.87 15.51 -6.38
C GLN A 221 -22.33 15.19 -4.98
N GLN A 222 -21.92 16.17 -4.21
CA GLN A 222 -21.41 15.98 -2.85
C GLN A 222 -22.36 15.13 -2.00
N GLY A 223 -21.79 14.22 -1.22
CA GLY A 223 -22.53 13.31 -0.36
C GLY A 223 -23.15 12.10 -1.07
N ARG A 224 -23.22 12.07 -2.42
CA ARG A 224 -23.72 10.90 -3.14
C ARG A 224 -22.78 9.70 -3.00
N LYS A 225 -23.36 8.52 -2.87
CA LYS A 225 -22.62 7.27 -2.75
C LYS A 225 -21.95 6.91 -4.07
N VAL A 226 -20.66 6.55 -4.02
CA VAL A 226 -19.91 6.03 -5.16
C VAL A 226 -20.03 4.51 -5.14
N PHE A 227 -20.47 3.93 -6.25
CA PHE A 227 -20.51 2.49 -6.46
C PHE A 227 -19.27 2.06 -7.23
N THR A 228 -18.67 0.95 -6.82
CA THR A 228 -17.53 0.33 -7.49
C THR A 228 -17.94 -1.02 -8.06
N LEU A 229 -17.21 -1.56 -9.01
CA LEU A 229 -17.45 -2.90 -9.52
C LEU A 229 -17.42 -3.97 -8.42
N GLN A 230 -16.68 -3.72 -7.33
CA GLN A 230 -16.61 -4.61 -6.17
C GLN A 230 -17.86 -4.55 -5.28
N THR A 231 -18.67 -3.51 -5.41
CA THR A 231 -19.93 -3.33 -4.67
C THR A 231 -21.17 -3.71 -5.48
N LEU A 232 -20.97 -4.09 -6.74
CA LEU A 232 -22.04 -4.62 -7.58
C LEU A 232 -22.21 -6.12 -7.29
N PRO A 233 -23.44 -6.63 -7.21
CA PRO A 233 -23.69 -8.05 -7.14
C PRO A 233 -23.07 -8.79 -8.35
N PRO A 234 -22.55 -10.01 -8.19
CA PRO A 234 -21.89 -10.74 -9.27
C PRO A 234 -22.76 -10.94 -10.52
N ASP A 235 -24.06 -11.04 -10.34
CA ASP A 235 -25.08 -11.21 -11.37
C ASP A 235 -25.36 -9.94 -12.20
N THR A 236 -24.89 -8.80 -11.78
CA THR A 236 -24.98 -7.53 -12.53
C THR A 236 -23.76 -7.27 -13.43
N ILE A 237 -22.75 -8.11 -13.38
CA ILE A 237 -21.55 -7.99 -14.21
C ILE A 237 -21.78 -8.87 -15.44
N GLU A 238 -22.13 -8.27 -16.58
CA GLU A 238 -22.09 -9.00 -17.86
C GLU A 238 -20.64 -9.45 -18.12
N GLU A 239 -20.46 -10.73 -18.43
CA GLU A 239 -19.15 -11.24 -18.85
C GLU A 239 -18.65 -10.42 -20.06
N PRO A 240 -17.37 -9.97 -20.04
CA PRO A 240 -16.83 -9.24 -21.18
C PRO A 240 -16.94 -10.14 -22.42
N ARG A 241 -17.66 -9.66 -23.44
CA ARG A 241 -17.75 -10.37 -24.74
C ARG A 241 -16.33 -10.64 -25.22
N LYS A 242 -16.00 -11.92 -25.39
CA LYS A 242 -14.75 -12.33 -26.04
C LYS A 242 -14.76 -11.74 -27.45
N THR A 243 -14.08 -10.64 -27.64
CA THR A 243 -13.76 -10.14 -28.99
C THR A 243 -12.73 -11.11 -29.57
N SER A 244 -13.21 -12.02 -30.42
CA SER A 244 -12.35 -12.79 -31.30
C SER A 244 -11.72 -11.82 -32.28
N TYR A 245 -10.45 -11.53 -32.08
CA TYR A 245 -9.65 -10.93 -33.15
C TYR A 245 -9.40 -12.03 -34.19
N ALA A 246 -10.02 -11.87 -35.37
CA ALA A 246 -9.66 -12.59 -36.57
C ALA A 246 -8.39 -12.02 -37.18
#